data_1b538424041abb3c8c576d92a4157aa9
#
_entry.id   1b538424041abb3c8c576d92a4157aa9
#
_cell.length_a   1.000
_cell.length_b   1.000
_cell.length_c   1.000
_cell.angle_alpha   90.00
_cell.angle_beta   90.00
_cell.angle_gamma   90.00
#
_symmetry.space_group_name_H-M   'P 1'
#
loop_
_entity.id
_entity.type
_entity.pdbx_description
1 polymer ?
#
loop_
_entity_poly.entity_id
_entity_poly.type
_entity_poly.pdbx_seq_one_letter_code
_entity_poly.pdbx_strand_id
1 'polypeptide(L)'
;MFVFAAHETAGVGSWFFLSEVFEFLLEIYLRTPKSIPISSCSQGVAGAISYTVVELSFFAIALPIGYFAWHASTGEWLRPLLLLAEDGVEGKARLLGLLLSYVVLLKSFFPVRLGSTLLLTPYAKRAVDALPRLGADTQARRALKDELLDLAAASRGGLTAFDAEQQARFDQAIARLADLNPTREPARSPLFNGRWVCRWTTEQEINFAVEKGLFGLPWVSTYQDIDLQEQTLENTIEFEGGSLRVGSTIQPDDDLGARFNFAFEQCSVKWRSLTVPLPPVGRGWGDLLYLDEEMRIQRDLRGNLLVATRAAVQAP
;
A
#
# COMPACT_ATOMS: atom_id res chain seq x y z
N MET A 1 -28.50 -61.65 -19.20
CA MET A 1 -29.66 -60.84 -19.58
C MET A 1 -30.24 -60.20 -18.33
N PHE A 2 -29.49 -59.32 -17.64
CA PHE A 2 -29.94 -58.56 -16.47
C PHE A 2 -28.83 -57.53 -16.10
N VAL A 3 -28.57 -56.52 -16.98
CA VAL A 3 -27.62 -55.44 -16.67
C VAL A 3 -28.06 -54.10 -17.31
N PHE A 4 -29.20 -54.00 -17.95
CA PHE A 4 -29.56 -52.79 -18.74
C PHE A 4 -30.78 -52.01 -18.24
N ALA A 5 -31.21 -52.20 -16.99
CA ALA A 5 -32.41 -51.52 -16.50
C ALA A 5 -32.21 -50.50 -15.37
N ALA A 6 -30.98 -50.15 -15.01
CA ALA A 6 -30.73 -49.26 -13.86
C ALA A 6 -30.13 -47.86 -14.24
N HIS A 7 -30.08 -47.49 -15.53
CA HIS A 7 -29.37 -46.26 -15.96
C HIS A 7 -30.24 -45.10 -16.45
N GLU A 8 -31.57 -45.26 -16.56
CA GLU A 8 -32.44 -44.22 -17.13
C GLU A 8 -33.14 -43.29 -16.14
N THR A 9 -33.14 -43.62 -14.83
CA THR A 9 -33.87 -42.80 -13.85
C THR A 9 -33.02 -41.80 -13.09
N ALA A 10 -31.69 -41.89 -13.15
CA ALA A 10 -30.79 -40.98 -12.45
C ALA A 10 -30.53 -39.65 -13.19
N GLY A 11 -30.78 -39.60 -14.51
CA GLY A 11 -30.48 -38.40 -15.32
C GLY A 11 -31.55 -37.31 -15.25
N VAL A 12 -32.81 -37.70 -15.14
CA VAL A 12 -33.92 -36.76 -15.23
C VAL A 12 -34.13 -35.99 -13.91
N GLY A 13 -33.96 -36.65 -12.76
CA GLY A 13 -34.08 -36.00 -11.45
C GLY A 13 -33.01 -34.93 -11.17
N SER A 14 -31.81 -35.08 -11.76
CA SER A 14 -30.70 -34.12 -11.59
C SER A 14 -30.91 -32.81 -12.35
N TRP A 15 -31.56 -32.87 -13.51
CA TRP A 15 -31.87 -31.68 -14.30
C TRP A 15 -33.02 -30.85 -13.69
N PHE A 16 -34.02 -31.52 -13.14
CA PHE A 16 -35.12 -30.85 -12.43
C PHE A 16 -34.61 -30.11 -11.18
N PHE A 17 -33.79 -30.74 -10.39
CA PHE A 17 -33.23 -30.08 -9.20
C PHE A 17 -32.32 -28.88 -9.54
N LEU A 18 -31.53 -28.95 -10.61
CA LEU A 18 -30.69 -27.82 -11.08
C LEU A 18 -31.58 -26.69 -11.66
N SER A 19 -32.67 -27.01 -12.34
CA SER A 19 -33.63 -26.03 -12.84
C SER A 19 -34.31 -25.31 -11.68
N GLU A 20 -34.76 -26.02 -10.65
CA GLU A 20 -35.39 -25.39 -9.47
C GLU A 20 -34.45 -24.53 -8.66
N VAL A 21 -33.19 -24.96 -8.49
CA VAL A 21 -32.17 -24.16 -7.82
C VAL A 21 -31.80 -22.93 -8.65
N PHE A 22 -31.71 -23.07 -9.97
CA PHE A 22 -31.44 -21.93 -10.86
C PHE A 22 -32.61 -20.94 -10.90
N GLU A 23 -33.86 -21.44 -10.99
CA GLU A 23 -35.09 -20.64 -10.90
C GLU A 23 -35.17 -19.91 -9.56
N PHE A 24 -34.88 -20.59 -8.45
CA PHE A 24 -34.87 -20.02 -7.11
C PHE A 24 -33.82 -18.92 -6.97
N LEU A 25 -32.58 -19.13 -7.47
CA LEU A 25 -31.54 -18.13 -7.47
C LEU A 25 -31.86 -16.95 -8.40
N LEU A 26 -32.48 -17.22 -9.55
CA LEU A 26 -32.95 -16.20 -10.48
C LEU A 26 -34.08 -15.39 -9.88
N GLU A 27 -34.99 -16.03 -9.15
CA GLU A 27 -36.11 -15.38 -8.47
C GLU A 27 -35.62 -14.49 -7.31
N ILE A 28 -34.63 -14.93 -6.54
CA ILE A 28 -33.94 -14.10 -5.54
C ILE A 28 -33.25 -12.90 -6.22
N TYR A 29 -32.59 -13.12 -7.35
CA TYR A 29 -31.90 -12.05 -8.09
C TYR A 29 -32.87 -11.02 -8.68
N LEU A 30 -34.04 -11.48 -9.19
CA LEU A 30 -35.04 -10.61 -9.80
C LEU A 30 -35.96 -9.92 -8.78
N ARG A 31 -36.17 -10.50 -7.59
CA ARG A 31 -36.95 -9.91 -6.49
C ARG A 31 -36.19 -8.88 -5.64
N THR A 32 -34.87 -8.75 -5.81
CA THR A 32 -34.10 -7.71 -5.09
C THR A 32 -34.52 -6.33 -5.58
N PRO A 33 -35.04 -5.45 -4.72
CA PRO A 33 -35.42 -4.09 -5.12
C PRO A 33 -34.27 -3.30 -5.65
N LYS A 34 -34.46 -2.55 -6.73
CA LYS A 34 -33.44 -1.76 -7.44
C LYS A 34 -32.81 -0.61 -6.64
N SER A 35 -33.13 -0.49 -5.36
CA SER A 35 -32.50 0.44 -4.42
C SER A 35 -31.79 -0.34 -3.31
N ILE A 36 -30.68 -1.00 -3.67
CA ILE A 36 -29.86 -1.72 -2.70
C ILE A 36 -28.95 -0.68 -2.02
N PRO A 37 -29.00 -0.52 -0.69
CA PRO A 37 -28.06 0.34 0.02
C PRO A 37 -26.63 -0.18 -0.21
N ILE A 38 -25.66 0.75 -0.28
CA ILE A 38 -24.23 0.47 -0.58
C ILE A 38 -23.67 -0.71 0.26
N SER A 39 -24.22 -0.92 1.47
CA SER A 39 -23.86 -2.05 2.34
C SER A 39 -24.20 -3.45 1.80
N SER A 40 -25.23 -3.57 0.97
CA SER A 40 -25.60 -4.86 0.37
C SER A 40 -24.86 -5.14 -0.93
N CYS A 41 -24.38 -4.10 -1.62
CA CYS A 41 -23.49 -4.26 -2.78
C CYS A 41 -22.14 -4.83 -2.35
N SER A 42 -21.57 -4.39 -1.22
CA SER A 42 -20.32 -4.93 -0.70
C SER A 42 -20.41 -6.40 -0.29
N GLN A 43 -21.58 -6.85 0.19
CA GLN A 43 -21.81 -8.27 0.49
C GLN A 43 -21.81 -9.14 -0.77
N GLY A 44 -22.44 -8.68 -1.85
CA GLY A 44 -22.45 -9.37 -3.13
C GLY A 44 -21.06 -9.51 -3.73
N VAL A 45 -20.28 -8.43 -3.72
CA VAL A 45 -18.89 -8.42 -4.19
C VAL A 45 -18.00 -9.32 -3.33
N ALA A 46 -18.13 -9.25 -2.00
CA ALA A 46 -17.37 -10.11 -1.10
C ALA A 46 -17.67 -11.60 -1.29
N GLY A 47 -18.95 -11.94 -1.51
CA GLY A 47 -19.37 -13.31 -1.84
C GLY A 47 -18.77 -13.81 -3.16
N ALA A 48 -18.78 -12.96 -4.20
CA ALA A 48 -18.19 -13.28 -5.49
C ALA A 48 -16.65 -13.50 -5.39
N ILE A 49 -15.94 -12.64 -4.67
CA ILE A 49 -14.49 -12.78 -4.44
C ILE A 49 -14.20 -14.09 -3.69
N SER A 50 -14.95 -14.37 -2.60
CA SER A 50 -14.76 -15.58 -1.81
C SER A 50 -15.03 -16.84 -2.64
N TYR A 51 -16.08 -16.83 -3.45
CA TYR A 51 -16.38 -17.94 -4.35
C TYR A 51 -15.27 -18.15 -5.37
N THR A 52 -14.80 -17.09 -6.01
CA THR A 52 -13.70 -17.16 -6.99
C THR A 52 -12.41 -17.72 -6.37
N VAL A 53 -12.04 -17.27 -5.17
CA VAL A 53 -10.85 -17.77 -4.47
C VAL A 53 -11.00 -19.27 -4.15
N VAL A 54 -12.15 -19.71 -3.65
CA VAL A 54 -12.41 -21.12 -3.35
C VAL A 54 -12.37 -21.96 -4.62
N GLU A 55 -12.97 -21.48 -5.73
CA GLU A 55 -12.96 -22.16 -7.02
C GLU A 55 -11.53 -22.32 -7.56
N LEU A 56 -10.78 -21.24 -7.63
CA LEU A 56 -9.40 -21.29 -8.13
C LEU A 56 -8.52 -22.21 -7.27
N SER A 57 -8.69 -22.16 -5.94
CA SER A 57 -7.97 -23.05 -5.02
C SER A 57 -8.35 -24.52 -5.23
N PHE A 58 -9.65 -24.80 -5.42
CA PHE A 58 -10.12 -26.15 -5.70
C PHE A 58 -9.53 -26.69 -7.02
N PHE A 59 -9.56 -25.91 -8.08
CA PHE A 59 -8.97 -26.30 -9.37
C PHE A 59 -7.46 -26.49 -9.29
N ALA A 60 -6.75 -25.59 -8.58
CA ALA A 60 -5.31 -25.71 -8.40
C ALA A 60 -4.88 -27.00 -7.69
N ILE A 61 -5.76 -27.58 -6.88
CA ILE A 61 -5.54 -28.84 -6.17
C ILE A 61 -6.06 -30.04 -6.99
N ALA A 62 -7.30 -29.95 -7.46
CA ALA A 62 -8.00 -31.08 -8.10
C ALA A 62 -7.39 -31.47 -9.45
N LEU A 63 -6.92 -30.48 -10.26
CA LEU A 63 -6.31 -30.78 -11.55
C LEU A 63 -5.01 -31.56 -11.44
N PRO A 64 -4.02 -31.18 -10.62
CA PRO A 64 -2.83 -32.00 -10.42
C PRO A 64 -3.14 -33.39 -9.88
N ILE A 65 -4.03 -33.50 -8.88
CA ILE A 65 -4.44 -34.80 -8.33
C ILE A 65 -5.02 -35.68 -9.42
N GLY A 66 -5.96 -35.18 -10.23
CA GLY A 66 -6.56 -35.89 -11.34
C GLY A 66 -5.53 -36.32 -12.39
N TYR A 67 -4.58 -35.45 -12.70
CA TYR A 67 -3.50 -35.73 -13.64
C TYR A 67 -2.55 -36.85 -13.16
N PHE A 68 -2.16 -36.82 -11.89
CA PHE A 68 -1.33 -37.90 -11.29
C PHE A 68 -2.12 -39.18 -11.11
N ALA A 69 -3.39 -39.15 -10.74
CA ALA A 69 -4.25 -40.35 -10.63
C ALA A 69 -4.44 -41.05 -11.99
N TRP A 70 -4.58 -40.26 -13.06
CA TRP A 70 -4.62 -40.78 -14.42
C TRP A 70 -3.32 -41.53 -14.73
N HIS A 71 -2.16 -40.89 -14.52
CA HIS A 71 -0.87 -41.52 -14.77
C HIS A 71 -0.66 -42.81 -13.94
N ALA A 72 -1.05 -42.80 -12.67
CA ALA A 72 -0.97 -43.96 -11.80
C ALA A 72 -1.84 -45.14 -12.27
N SER A 73 -2.99 -44.86 -12.91
CA SER A 73 -3.94 -45.86 -13.35
C SER A 73 -3.65 -46.42 -14.76
N THR A 74 -3.08 -45.57 -15.63
CA THR A 74 -2.87 -45.91 -17.05
C THR A 74 -1.39 -46.12 -17.42
N GLY A 75 -0.45 -45.71 -16.58
CA GLY A 75 0.99 -45.67 -16.89
C GLY A 75 1.38 -44.55 -17.87
N GLU A 76 0.43 -43.80 -18.43
CA GLU A 76 0.67 -42.78 -19.42
C GLU A 76 0.28 -41.39 -18.93
N TRP A 77 1.00 -40.38 -19.36
CA TRP A 77 0.61 -39.00 -19.09
C TRP A 77 -0.58 -38.54 -19.93
N LEU A 78 -1.57 -37.94 -19.31
CA LEU A 78 -2.75 -37.40 -20.00
C LEU A 78 -2.33 -36.30 -21.00
N ARG A 79 -2.65 -36.51 -22.27
CA ARG A 79 -2.40 -35.59 -23.38
C ARG A 79 -3.72 -35.21 -24.04
N PRO A 80 -4.50 -34.25 -23.47
CA PRO A 80 -5.88 -33.99 -23.92
C PRO A 80 -5.97 -33.60 -25.39
N LEU A 81 -5.00 -32.87 -25.92
CA LEU A 81 -4.99 -32.45 -27.34
C LEU A 81 -4.75 -33.62 -28.30
N LEU A 82 -3.97 -34.60 -27.87
CA LEU A 82 -3.76 -35.84 -28.69
C LEU A 82 -5.00 -36.71 -28.70
N LEU A 83 -5.72 -36.82 -27.58
CA LEU A 83 -7.01 -37.53 -27.51
C LEU A 83 -8.10 -36.90 -28.40
N LEU A 84 -8.06 -35.57 -28.58
CA LEU A 84 -8.93 -34.89 -29.53
C LEU A 84 -8.53 -35.09 -30.99
N ALA A 85 -7.24 -35.25 -31.27
CA ALA A 85 -6.70 -35.42 -32.61
C ALA A 85 -6.75 -36.87 -33.10
N GLU A 86 -7.03 -37.84 -32.24
CA GLU A 86 -7.23 -39.25 -32.63
C GLU A 86 -8.49 -39.40 -33.49
N ASP A 87 -8.35 -39.86 -34.73
CA ASP A 87 -9.45 -40.06 -35.70
C ASP A 87 -10.28 -41.32 -35.36
N GLY A 88 -10.64 -41.51 -34.10
CA GLY A 88 -11.41 -42.66 -33.64
C GLY A 88 -12.52 -42.31 -32.63
N VAL A 89 -13.52 -43.20 -32.57
CA VAL A 89 -14.58 -43.11 -31.55
C VAL A 89 -14.02 -43.37 -30.16
N GLU A 90 -12.94 -44.14 -30.02
CA GLU A 90 -12.34 -44.49 -28.72
C GLU A 90 -11.69 -43.34 -27.99
N GLY A 91 -10.90 -42.48 -28.66
CA GLY A 91 -10.24 -41.34 -28.06
C GLY A 91 -11.27 -40.33 -27.56
N LYS A 92 -12.30 -40.05 -28.35
CA LYS A 92 -13.40 -39.15 -27.98
C LYS A 92 -14.25 -39.72 -26.83
N ALA A 93 -14.48 -41.03 -26.78
CA ALA A 93 -15.19 -41.69 -25.70
C ALA A 93 -14.43 -41.64 -24.37
N ARG A 94 -13.09 -41.84 -24.43
CA ARG A 94 -12.20 -41.69 -23.26
C ARG A 94 -12.20 -40.26 -22.72
N LEU A 95 -12.10 -39.28 -23.61
CA LEU A 95 -12.19 -37.85 -23.20
C LEU A 95 -13.53 -37.50 -22.58
N LEU A 96 -14.64 -37.97 -23.16
CA LEU A 96 -15.97 -37.80 -22.62
C LEU A 96 -16.13 -38.43 -21.24
N GLY A 97 -15.59 -39.67 -21.05
CA GLY A 97 -15.58 -40.33 -19.75
C GLY A 97 -14.82 -39.56 -18.68
N LEU A 98 -13.66 -38.96 -19.03
CA LEU A 98 -12.89 -38.10 -18.16
C LEU A 98 -13.67 -36.85 -17.77
N LEU A 99 -14.28 -36.17 -18.74
CA LEU A 99 -15.08 -34.97 -18.49
C LEU A 99 -16.28 -35.28 -17.58
N LEU A 100 -16.99 -36.39 -17.81
CA LEU A 100 -18.11 -36.83 -16.96
C LEU A 100 -17.62 -37.15 -15.54
N SER A 101 -16.53 -37.89 -15.39
CA SER A 101 -15.94 -38.17 -14.08
C SER A 101 -15.55 -36.89 -13.33
N TYR A 102 -15.00 -35.91 -14.04
CA TYR A 102 -14.66 -34.63 -13.48
C TYR A 102 -15.89 -33.82 -13.04
N VAL A 103 -16.97 -33.82 -13.83
CA VAL A 103 -18.24 -33.18 -13.45
C VAL A 103 -18.84 -33.84 -12.21
N VAL A 104 -18.80 -35.17 -12.09
CA VAL A 104 -19.24 -35.87 -10.89
C VAL A 104 -18.42 -35.46 -9.67
N LEU A 105 -17.11 -35.38 -9.81
CA LEU A 105 -16.21 -34.91 -8.74
C LEU A 105 -16.55 -33.48 -8.32
N LEU A 106 -16.72 -32.55 -9.28
CA LEU A 106 -17.13 -31.17 -9.01
C LEU A 106 -18.44 -31.09 -8.21
N LYS A 107 -19.45 -31.90 -8.59
CA LYS A 107 -20.73 -31.93 -7.88
C LYS A 107 -20.60 -32.50 -6.48
N SER A 108 -19.80 -33.55 -6.28
CA SER A 108 -19.61 -34.21 -4.99
C SER A 108 -18.96 -33.26 -3.96
N PHE A 109 -18.05 -32.37 -4.39
CA PHE A 109 -17.41 -31.42 -3.53
C PHE A 109 -18.12 -30.05 -3.42
N PHE A 110 -19.26 -29.90 -4.10
CA PHE A 110 -20.03 -28.64 -4.06
C PHE A 110 -20.38 -28.17 -2.64
N PRO A 111 -20.86 -29.05 -1.71
CA PRO A 111 -21.17 -28.61 -0.35
C PRO A 111 -19.95 -28.06 0.41
N VAL A 112 -18.78 -28.69 0.22
CA VAL A 112 -17.53 -28.26 0.84
C VAL A 112 -17.10 -26.89 0.30
N ARG A 113 -17.18 -26.69 -1.01
CA ARG A 113 -16.86 -25.42 -1.68
C ARG A 113 -17.80 -24.30 -1.23
N LEU A 114 -19.09 -24.58 -1.16
CA LEU A 114 -20.08 -23.62 -0.66
C LEU A 114 -19.81 -23.25 0.80
N GLY A 115 -19.57 -24.24 1.67
CA GLY A 115 -19.22 -24.01 3.08
C GLY A 115 -17.95 -23.17 3.23
N SER A 116 -16.90 -23.48 2.46
CA SER A 116 -15.65 -22.70 2.45
C SER A 116 -15.87 -21.25 1.98
N THR A 117 -16.71 -21.04 0.96
CA THR A 117 -17.09 -19.71 0.48
C THR A 117 -17.78 -18.89 1.58
N LEU A 118 -18.74 -19.50 2.29
CA LEU A 118 -19.44 -18.84 3.39
C LEU A 118 -18.50 -18.46 4.53
N LEU A 119 -17.54 -19.32 4.87
CA LEU A 119 -16.52 -19.04 5.89
C LEU A 119 -15.57 -17.91 5.49
N LEU A 120 -15.22 -17.79 4.20
CA LEU A 120 -14.33 -16.75 3.68
C LEU A 120 -15.03 -15.39 3.47
N THR A 121 -16.34 -15.38 3.23
CA THR A 121 -17.10 -14.16 2.93
C THR A 121 -16.91 -13.03 3.95
N PRO A 122 -16.90 -13.25 5.29
CA PRO A 122 -16.69 -12.16 6.25
C PRO A 122 -15.29 -11.54 6.17
N TYR A 123 -14.28 -12.30 5.79
CA TYR A 123 -12.93 -11.80 5.59
C TYR A 123 -12.81 -10.98 4.29
N ALA A 124 -13.38 -11.48 3.20
CA ALA A 124 -13.47 -10.76 1.95
C ALA A 124 -14.27 -9.45 2.11
N LYS A 125 -15.34 -9.48 2.88
CA LYS A 125 -16.12 -8.28 3.19
C LYS A 125 -15.28 -7.24 3.92
N ARG A 126 -14.52 -7.62 4.95
CA ARG A 126 -13.62 -6.70 5.66
C ARG A 126 -12.59 -6.07 4.70
N ALA A 127 -12.02 -6.85 3.78
CA ALA A 127 -11.10 -6.34 2.77
C ALA A 127 -11.79 -5.37 1.81
N VAL A 128 -12.98 -5.70 1.29
CA VAL A 128 -13.76 -4.83 0.39
C VAL A 128 -14.19 -3.53 1.09
N ASP A 129 -14.65 -3.62 2.34
CA ASP A 129 -15.06 -2.44 3.12
C ASP A 129 -13.86 -1.54 3.50
N ALA A 130 -12.65 -2.08 3.54
CA ALA A 130 -11.43 -1.32 3.79
C ALA A 130 -10.94 -0.54 2.55
N LEU A 131 -11.18 -1.04 1.33
CA LEU A 131 -10.73 -0.40 0.09
C LEU A 131 -11.21 1.05 -0.10
N PRO A 132 -12.50 1.40 0.13
CA PRO A 132 -12.97 2.77 0.04
C PRO A 132 -12.32 3.70 1.08
N ARG A 133 -12.05 3.21 2.29
CA ARG A 133 -11.38 3.97 3.35
C ARG A 133 -9.93 4.26 2.96
N LEU A 134 -9.19 3.27 2.46
CA LEU A 134 -7.83 3.46 1.95
C LEU A 134 -7.79 4.49 0.82
N GLY A 135 -8.75 4.46 -0.10
CA GLY A 135 -8.87 5.44 -1.17
C GLY A 135 -9.20 6.84 -0.66
N ALA A 136 -10.14 6.96 0.29
CA ALA A 136 -10.52 8.21 0.91
C ALA A 136 -9.36 8.82 1.72
N ASP A 137 -8.64 8.01 2.49
CA ASP A 137 -7.48 8.45 3.26
C ASP A 137 -6.35 8.94 2.35
N THR A 138 -6.12 8.27 1.21
CA THR A 138 -5.12 8.70 0.23
C THR A 138 -5.48 10.03 -0.41
N GLN A 139 -6.75 10.22 -0.78
CA GLN A 139 -7.23 11.48 -1.33
C GLN A 139 -7.18 12.60 -0.30
N ALA A 140 -7.57 12.33 0.96
CA ALA A 140 -7.49 13.29 2.05
C ALA A 140 -6.05 13.71 2.33
N ARG A 141 -5.09 12.75 2.40
CA ARG A 141 -3.67 13.07 2.55
C ARG A 141 -3.15 13.98 1.44
N ARG A 142 -3.52 13.68 0.17
CA ARG A 142 -3.10 14.51 -0.97
C ARG A 142 -3.60 15.94 -0.82
N ALA A 143 -4.90 16.14 -0.57
CA ALA A 143 -5.48 17.46 -0.42
C ALA A 143 -4.85 18.24 0.75
N LEU A 144 -4.59 17.58 1.89
CA LEU A 144 -3.95 18.20 3.05
C LEU A 144 -2.47 18.56 2.77
N LYS A 145 -1.74 17.74 2.02
CA LYS A 145 -0.36 18.05 1.61
C LYS A 145 -0.31 19.26 0.67
N ASP A 146 -1.22 19.31 -0.30
CA ASP A 146 -1.32 20.43 -1.24
C ASP A 146 -1.64 21.73 -0.46
N GLU A 147 -2.65 21.72 0.41
CA GLU A 147 -2.99 22.87 1.26
C GLU A 147 -1.82 23.31 2.14
N LEU A 148 -1.11 22.38 2.76
CA LEU A 148 0.05 22.67 3.61
C LEU A 148 1.18 23.34 2.83
N LEU A 149 1.46 22.87 1.60
CA LEU A 149 2.49 23.44 0.73
C LEU A 149 2.09 24.81 0.20
N ASP A 150 0.82 25.04 -0.11
CA ASP A 150 0.31 26.35 -0.53
C ASP A 150 0.45 27.38 0.60
N LEU A 151 0.09 27.03 1.83
CA LEU A 151 0.29 27.86 3.00
C LEU A 151 1.77 28.12 3.27
N ALA A 152 2.62 27.07 3.17
CA ALA A 152 4.06 27.21 3.31
C ALA A 152 4.65 28.20 2.30
N ALA A 153 4.21 28.13 1.03
CA ALA A 153 4.63 29.06 -0.02
C ALA A 153 4.13 30.47 0.25
N ALA A 154 2.88 30.64 0.67
CA ALA A 154 2.29 31.94 1.02
C ALA A 154 3.03 32.65 2.17
N SER A 155 3.54 31.88 3.15
CA SER A 155 4.36 32.39 4.24
C SER A 155 5.85 32.55 3.88
N ARG A 156 6.22 32.31 2.62
CA ARG A 156 7.63 32.33 2.16
C ARG A 156 8.52 31.38 2.97
N GLY A 157 8.01 30.15 3.24
CA GLY A 157 8.73 29.13 3.98
C GLY A 157 8.81 29.35 5.51
N GLY A 158 7.98 30.20 6.06
CA GLY A 158 7.94 30.55 7.49
C GLY A 158 8.53 31.95 7.82
N LEU A 159 8.97 32.71 6.81
CA LEU A 159 9.50 34.07 6.99
C LEU A 159 8.41 35.09 7.31
N THR A 160 7.21 34.88 6.79
CA THR A 160 6.04 35.71 7.03
C THR A 160 5.11 34.98 7.99
N ALA A 161 4.77 35.64 9.10
CA ALA A 161 3.83 35.09 10.05
C ALA A 161 2.45 34.87 9.39
N PHE A 162 1.81 33.78 9.71
CA PHE A 162 0.42 33.53 9.34
C PHE A 162 -0.51 34.46 10.08
N ASP A 163 -1.63 34.82 9.46
CA ASP A 163 -2.77 35.34 10.20
C ASP A 163 -3.43 34.21 11.01
N ALA A 164 -4.41 34.60 11.87
CA ALA A 164 -5.04 33.63 12.77
C ALA A 164 -5.79 32.49 12.03
N GLU A 165 -6.38 32.79 10.88
CA GLU A 165 -7.08 31.77 10.06
C GLU A 165 -6.09 30.83 9.37
N GLN A 166 -5.05 31.36 8.76
CA GLN A 166 -3.98 30.59 8.12
C GLN A 166 -3.26 29.70 9.13
N GLN A 167 -2.97 30.22 10.33
CA GLN A 167 -2.34 29.43 11.39
C GLN A 167 -3.24 28.27 11.82
N ALA A 168 -4.53 28.52 12.04
CA ALA A 168 -5.46 27.46 12.42
C ALA A 168 -5.58 26.38 11.34
N ARG A 169 -5.62 26.76 10.07
CA ARG A 169 -5.66 25.81 8.94
C ARG A 169 -4.36 25.02 8.85
N PHE A 170 -3.22 25.65 9.01
CA PHE A 170 -1.91 25.01 8.98
C PHE A 170 -1.77 23.96 10.09
N ASP A 171 -2.11 24.35 11.32
CA ASP A 171 -2.07 23.45 12.48
C ASP A 171 -3.06 22.28 12.33
N GLN A 172 -4.26 22.56 11.82
CA GLN A 172 -5.25 21.51 11.54
C GLN A 172 -4.77 20.54 10.47
N ALA A 173 -4.14 21.03 9.39
CA ALA A 173 -3.60 20.18 8.33
C ALA A 173 -2.49 19.25 8.87
N ILE A 174 -1.56 19.78 9.69
CA ILE A 174 -0.52 18.97 10.35
C ILE A 174 -1.15 17.91 11.26
N ALA A 175 -2.09 18.29 12.12
CA ALA A 175 -2.74 17.35 13.05
C ALA A 175 -3.45 16.21 12.28
N ARG A 176 -4.20 16.55 11.23
CA ARG A 176 -4.89 15.54 10.41
C ARG A 176 -3.93 14.66 9.61
N LEU A 177 -2.83 15.22 9.09
CA LEU A 177 -1.79 14.40 8.45
C LEU A 177 -1.14 13.45 9.44
N ALA A 178 -0.86 13.88 10.68
CA ALA A 178 -0.33 13.03 11.73
C ALA A 178 -1.28 11.86 12.04
N ASP A 179 -2.60 12.10 12.14
CA ASP A 179 -3.61 11.06 12.34
C ASP A 179 -3.70 10.08 11.14
N LEU A 180 -3.44 10.58 9.93
CA LEU A 180 -3.46 9.81 8.68
C LEU A 180 -2.08 9.28 8.28
N ASN A 181 -1.07 9.33 9.18
CA ASN A 181 0.28 8.91 8.86
C ASN A 181 0.31 7.43 8.41
N PRO A 182 0.74 7.14 7.17
CA PRO A 182 0.76 5.78 6.67
C PRO A 182 1.89 4.94 7.30
N THR A 183 2.88 5.58 7.90
CA THR A 183 4.08 4.94 8.45
C THR A 183 3.97 4.83 9.98
N ARG A 184 3.87 3.61 10.51
CA ARG A 184 3.67 3.37 11.95
C ARG A 184 4.88 3.74 12.81
N GLU A 185 6.08 3.39 12.36
CA GLU A 185 7.35 3.65 13.03
C GLU A 185 8.24 4.47 12.09
N PRO A 186 7.91 5.77 11.89
CA PRO A 186 8.54 6.55 10.83
C PRO A 186 10.04 6.73 11.04
N ALA A 187 10.55 6.80 12.27
CA ALA A 187 11.97 6.95 12.54
C ALA A 187 12.81 5.70 12.17
N ARG A 188 12.17 4.52 12.05
CA ARG A 188 12.82 3.27 11.63
C ARG A 188 12.54 2.91 10.18
N SER A 189 11.68 3.66 9.53
CA SER A 189 11.24 3.37 8.17
C SER A 189 12.35 3.67 7.15
N PRO A 190 12.57 2.80 6.15
CA PRO A 190 13.44 3.11 5.03
C PRO A 190 12.98 4.35 4.23
N LEU A 191 11.71 4.75 4.34
CA LEU A 191 11.20 5.98 3.77
C LEU A 191 11.84 7.23 4.38
N PHE A 192 12.43 7.14 5.57
CA PHE A 192 13.13 8.28 6.19
C PHE A 192 14.45 8.61 5.49
N ASN A 193 15.10 7.61 4.86
CA ASN A 193 16.33 7.80 4.10
C ASN A 193 16.15 8.70 2.89
N GLY A 194 17.21 9.42 2.53
CA GLY A 194 17.29 10.21 1.31
C GLY A 194 17.36 11.71 1.54
N ARG A 195 17.25 12.49 0.45
CA ARG A 195 17.33 13.95 0.50
C ARG A 195 15.96 14.57 0.70
N TRP A 196 15.88 15.44 1.73
CA TRP A 196 14.68 16.16 2.13
C TRP A 196 14.88 17.66 2.05
N VAL A 197 14.16 18.32 1.14
CA VAL A 197 14.23 19.77 0.94
C VAL A 197 13.28 20.47 1.90
N CYS A 198 13.77 21.40 2.69
CA CYS A 198 12.96 22.23 3.58
C CYS A 198 12.02 23.12 2.76
N ARG A 199 10.70 23.02 3.06
CA ARG A 199 9.67 23.85 2.44
C ARG A 199 9.13 24.89 3.40
N TRP A 200 9.13 24.56 4.68
CA TRP A 200 8.66 25.48 5.72
C TRP A 200 9.28 25.08 7.07
N THR A 201 9.62 26.08 7.88
CA THR A 201 10.10 25.82 9.23
C THR A 201 9.89 27.03 10.15
N THR A 202 9.80 26.75 11.45
CA THR A 202 9.87 27.74 12.51
C THR A 202 11.29 27.93 13.07
N GLU A 203 12.27 27.20 12.56
CA GLU A 203 13.67 27.31 13.02
C GLU A 203 14.25 28.69 12.64
N GLN A 204 14.56 29.50 13.65
CA GLN A 204 15.02 30.87 13.46
C GLN A 204 16.37 30.93 12.73
N GLU A 205 17.23 29.96 12.94
CA GLU A 205 18.56 29.88 12.32
C GLU A 205 18.45 29.69 10.80
N ILE A 206 17.52 28.84 10.36
CA ILE A 206 17.24 28.62 8.94
C ILE A 206 16.58 29.87 8.35
N ASN A 207 15.54 30.38 9.01
CA ASN A 207 14.81 31.57 8.55
C ASN A 207 15.72 32.80 8.46
N PHE A 208 16.64 32.98 9.40
CA PHE A 208 17.66 34.04 9.32
C PHE A 208 18.56 33.87 8.08
N ALA A 209 19.03 32.64 7.81
CA ALA A 209 19.88 32.36 6.64
C ALA A 209 19.12 32.62 5.33
N VAL A 210 17.83 32.27 5.27
CA VAL A 210 16.98 32.50 4.09
C VAL A 210 16.73 34.00 3.86
N GLU A 211 16.46 34.75 4.93
CA GLU A 211 16.12 36.18 4.82
C GLU A 211 17.33 37.09 4.58
N LYS A 212 18.39 36.87 5.34
CA LYS A 212 19.59 37.75 5.36
C LYS A 212 20.76 37.19 4.54
N GLY A 213 20.61 35.95 4.07
CA GLY A 213 21.75 35.21 3.52
C GLY A 213 22.71 34.73 4.59
N LEU A 214 23.65 33.90 4.19
CA LEU A 214 24.72 33.43 5.06
C LEU A 214 26.02 34.20 4.73
N PHE A 215 26.61 34.85 5.72
CA PHE A 215 27.78 35.72 5.55
C PHE A 215 27.56 36.85 4.51
N GLY A 216 26.31 37.33 4.34
CA GLY A 216 25.97 38.33 3.34
C GLY A 216 25.81 37.82 1.92
N LEU A 217 25.89 36.50 1.71
CA LEU A 217 25.67 35.82 0.43
C LEU A 217 24.22 35.31 0.33
N PRO A 218 23.59 35.45 -0.83
CA PRO A 218 22.20 35.01 -0.99
C PRO A 218 22.03 33.54 -0.71
N TRP A 219 20.96 33.19 0.00
CA TRP A 219 20.52 31.82 0.21
C TRP A 219 20.06 31.18 -1.12
N VAL A 220 20.34 29.88 -1.29
CA VAL A 220 19.94 29.09 -2.46
C VAL A 220 18.96 27.99 -2.06
N SER A 221 19.36 27.12 -1.14
CA SER A 221 18.51 25.98 -0.71
C SER A 221 18.88 25.51 0.71
N THR A 222 17.93 24.80 1.33
CA THR A 222 18.17 24.11 2.60
C THR A 222 17.60 22.70 2.49
N TYR A 223 18.43 21.70 2.79
CA TYR A 223 18.03 20.30 2.75
C TYR A 223 18.76 19.45 3.79
N GLN A 224 18.24 18.26 4.01
CA GLN A 224 18.82 17.25 4.89
C GLN A 224 19.02 15.96 4.10
N ASP A 225 20.23 15.39 4.17
CA ASP A 225 20.53 14.05 3.68
C ASP A 225 20.56 13.09 4.87
N ILE A 226 19.79 12.00 4.78
CA ILE A 226 19.62 11.03 5.86
C ILE A 226 19.93 9.64 5.33
N ASP A 227 20.77 8.92 6.07
CA ASP A 227 21.05 7.51 5.87
C ASP A 227 21.02 6.78 7.22
N LEU A 228 19.97 5.97 7.42
CA LEU A 228 19.80 5.19 8.66
C LEU A 228 20.75 3.99 8.74
N GLN A 229 21.27 3.50 7.62
CA GLN A 229 22.22 2.38 7.62
C GLN A 229 23.60 2.85 8.06
N GLU A 230 24.04 3.99 7.54
CA GLU A 230 25.27 4.64 7.94
C GLU A 230 25.11 5.50 9.21
N GLN A 231 23.89 5.59 9.74
CA GLN A 231 23.54 6.41 10.90
C GLN A 231 23.95 7.89 10.74
N THR A 232 23.81 8.43 9.54
CA THR A 232 24.22 9.81 9.23
C THR A 232 23.02 10.70 8.92
N LEU A 233 23.11 11.95 9.38
CA LEU A 233 22.23 13.04 9.02
C LEU A 233 23.08 14.26 8.73
N GLU A 234 23.06 14.76 7.49
CA GLU A 234 23.73 16.01 7.11
C GLU A 234 22.68 17.10 6.84
N ASN A 235 22.77 18.20 7.57
CA ASN A 235 22.02 19.41 7.30
C ASN A 235 22.87 20.33 6.41
N THR A 236 22.33 20.74 5.27
CA THR A 236 23.01 21.63 4.34
C THR A 236 22.19 22.90 4.10
N ILE A 237 22.83 24.06 4.28
CA ILE A 237 22.33 25.35 3.82
C ILE A 237 23.25 25.80 2.67
N GLU A 238 22.71 25.86 1.47
CA GLU A 238 23.41 26.37 0.30
C GLU A 238 23.21 27.87 0.16
N PHE A 239 24.30 28.58 -0.15
CA PHE A 239 24.30 29.98 -0.48
C PHE A 239 25.18 30.25 -1.73
N GLU A 240 25.14 31.41 -2.28
CA GLU A 240 25.86 31.72 -3.51
C GLU A 240 27.35 31.42 -3.41
N GLY A 241 27.80 30.44 -4.19
CA GLY A 241 29.21 29.99 -4.24
C GLY A 241 29.67 29.12 -3.09
N GLY A 242 28.76 28.66 -2.18
CA GLY A 242 29.15 27.82 -1.06
C GLY A 242 28.03 27.11 -0.32
N SER A 243 28.40 26.48 0.80
CA SER A 243 27.48 25.79 1.69
C SER A 243 27.94 25.76 3.13
N LEU A 244 27.02 25.82 4.07
CA LEU A 244 27.20 25.42 5.47
C LEU A 244 26.69 24.00 5.62
N ARG A 245 27.51 23.09 6.14
CA ARG A 245 27.15 21.69 6.38
C ARG A 245 27.35 21.33 7.83
N VAL A 246 26.34 20.66 8.39
CA VAL A 246 26.38 20.14 9.76
C VAL A 246 26.09 18.66 9.69
N GLY A 247 27.11 17.85 9.88
CA GLY A 247 27.03 16.39 9.96
C GLY A 247 26.72 15.94 11.38
N SER A 248 25.86 14.97 11.49
CA SER A 248 25.36 14.40 12.74
C SER A 248 25.29 12.89 12.66
N THR A 249 25.46 12.20 13.77
CA THR A 249 24.93 10.86 13.93
C THR A 249 23.43 10.92 14.11
N ILE A 250 22.72 9.90 13.62
CA ILE A 250 21.27 9.73 13.81
C ILE A 250 20.95 8.31 14.25
N GLN A 251 20.09 8.17 15.25
CA GLN A 251 19.60 6.87 15.71
C GLN A 251 18.11 6.94 16.04
N PRO A 252 17.27 6.00 15.55
CA PRO A 252 15.91 5.85 16.05
C PRO A 252 15.91 5.63 17.57
N ASP A 253 14.94 6.19 18.25
CA ASP A 253 14.74 5.96 19.69
C ASP A 253 14.29 4.52 19.94
N ASP A 254 14.75 3.90 21.03
CA ASP A 254 14.48 2.50 21.33
C ASP A 254 13.01 2.25 21.68
N ASP A 255 12.38 3.19 22.36
CA ASP A 255 11.01 3.06 22.89
C ASP A 255 9.95 3.77 22.01
N LEU A 256 10.36 4.83 21.32
CA LEU A 256 9.46 5.70 20.57
C LEU A 256 9.69 5.55 19.07
N GLY A 257 8.81 4.81 18.38
CA GLY A 257 8.94 4.55 16.96
C GLY A 257 8.89 5.78 16.04
N ALA A 258 8.42 6.93 16.55
CA ALA A 258 8.38 8.20 15.83
C ALA A 258 9.60 9.08 16.09
N ARG A 259 10.37 8.80 17.15
CA ARG A 259 11.50 9.64 17.60
C ARG A 259 12.82 9.16 17.03
N PHE A 260 13.65 10.11 16.67
CA PHE A 260 15.05 9.89 16.39
C PHE A 260 15.91 10.84 17.23
N ASN A 261 17.07 10.35 17.66
CA ASN A 261 18.08 11.11 18.39
C ASN A 261 19.21 11.48 17.43
N PHE A 262 19.80 12.66 17.60
CA PHE A 262 20.94 13.09 16.81
C PHE A 262 21.99 13.81 17.66
N ALA A 263 23.24 13.71 17.24
CA ALA A 263 24.36 14.45 17.84
C ALA A 263 25.25 15.04 16.73
N PHE A 264 25.51 16.34 16.81
CA PHE A 264 26.40 17.02 15.84
C PHE A 264 27.83 16.57 16.05
N GLU A 265 28.47 16.12 14.98
CA GLU A 265 29.88 15.67 14.98
C GLU A 265 30.78 16.53 14.12
N GLN A 266 30.24 17.13 13.08
CA GLN A 266 30.98 17.92 12.13
C GLN A 266 30.21 19.19 11.77
N CYS A 267 30.94 20.28 11.61
CA CYS A 267 30.42 21.51 11.05
C CYS A 267 31.48 22.14 10.14
N SER A 268 31.09 22.59 8.96
CA SER A 268 32.02 23.26 8.04
C SER A 268 31.29 24.25 7.14
N VAL A 269 32.02 25.33 6.82
CA VAL A 269 31.60 26.26 5.77
C VAL A 269 32.53 26.07 4.59
N LYS A 270 31.97 25.80 3.45
CA LYS A 270 32.65 25.77 2.15
C LYS A 270 32.27 27.01 1.37
N TRP A 271 33.23 27.76 0.91
CA TRP A 271 33.03 28.87 -0.01
C TRP A 271 34.06 28.82 -1.11
N ARG A 272 33.64 28.67 -2.33
CA ARG A 272 34.49 28.41 -3.50
C ARG A 272 35.44 27.23 -3.24
N SER A 273 36.78 27.48 -3.21
CA SER A 273 37.80 26.46 -2.92
C SER A 273 38.19 26.36 -1.44
N LEU A 274 37.71 27.30 -0.61
CA LEU A 274 38.02 27.32 0.81
C LEU A 274 37.00 26.50 1.61
N THR A 275 37.51 25.65 2.51
CA THR A 275 36.68 24.95 3.50
C THR A 275 37.18 25.25 4.88
N VAL A 276 36.32 25.81 5.72
CA VAL A 276 36.65 26.19 7.10
C VAL A 276 35.86 25.28 8.04
N PRO A 277 36.54 24.44 8.84
CA PRO A 277 35.88 23.67 9.88
C PRO A 277 35.40 24.59 11.01
N LEU A 278 34.23 24.30 11.54
CA LEU A 278 33.65 24.95 12.72
C LEU A 278 33.45 23.91 13.82
N PRO A 279 33.51 24.31 15.10
CA PRO A 279 33.21 23.38 16.19
C PRO A 279 31.75 22.91 16.10
N PRO A 280 31.47 21.59 16.06
CA PRO A 280 30.13 21.08 16.15
C PRO A 280 29.61 21.25 17.59
N VAL A 281 28.43 21.78 17.76
CA VAL A 281 27.79 21.95 19.07
C VAL A 281 26.34 21.57 19.03
N GLY A 282 25.97 20.55 19.80
CA GLY A 282 24.58 20.23 20.04
C GLY A 282 24.26 18.74 19.86
N ARG A 283 23.21 18.37 20.53
CA ARG A 283 22.51 17.10 20.40
C ARG A 283 21.04 17.34 20.65
N GLY A 284 20.21 16.48 20.12
CA GLY A 284 18.78 16.63 20.31
C GLY A 284 18.01 15.41 19.81
N TRP A 285 16.73 15.58 19.70
CA TRP A 285 15.82 14.62 19.14
C TRP A 285 14.78 15.32 18.26
N GLY A 286 14.18 14.55 17.37
CA GLY A 286 13.05 14.98 16.58
C GLY A 286 11.96 13.91 16.56
N ASP A 287 10.70 14.33 16.63
CA ASP A 287 9.55 13.48 16.46
C ASP A 287 9.00 13.63 15.05
N LEU A 288 8.91 12.52 14.32
CA LEU A 288 8.30 12.46 12.99
C LEU A 288 6.78 12.37 13.15
N LEU A 289 6.08 13.46 12.87
CA LEU A 289 4.63 13.54 12.93
C LEU A 289 3.98 12.87 11.72
N TYR A 290 4.64 12.99 10.55
CA TYR A 290 4.18 12.43 9.29
C TYR A 290 5.36 12.01 8.42
N LEU A 291 5.23 10.88 7.74
CA LEU A 291 6.22 10.40 6.77
C LEU A 291 5.54 9.55 5.69
N ASP A 292 5.69 9.96 4.44
CA ASP A 292 5.41 9.14 3.25
C ASP A 292 6.53 9.25 2.22
N GLU A 293 6.30 8.78 0.99
CA GLU A 293 7.29 8.82 -0.09
C GLU A 293 7.67 10.24 -0.50
N GLU A 294 6.81 11.24 -0.26
CA GLU A 294 6.91 12.59 -0.82
C GLU A 294 7.15 13.67 0.24
N MET A 295 6.61 13.48 1.45
CA MET A 295 6.56 14.50 2.48
C MET A 295 6.97 13.96 3.85
N ARG A 296 7.64 14.81 4.60
CA ARG A 296 8.00 14.60 6.00
C ARG A 296 7.66 15.83 6.83
N ILE A 297 7.04 15.60 7.99
CA ILE A 297 6.78 16.65 8.99
C ILE A 297 7.39 16.19 10.30
N GLN A 298 8.21 17.05 10.90
CA GLN A 298 8.84 16.75 12.19
C GLN A 298 8.73 17.92 13.15
N ARG A 299 8.86 17.58 14.43
CA ARG A 299 9.01 18.55 15.52
C ARG A 299 10.30 18.27 16.28
N ASP A 300 11.10 19.30 16.52
CA ASP A 300 12.34 19.17 17.28
C ASP A 300 12.11 19.33 18.81
N LEU A 301 13.19 19.13 19.56
CA LEU A 301 13.20 19.25 21.02
C LEU A 301 12.82 20.66 21.53
N ARG A 302 12.97 21.72 20.72
CA ARG A 302 12.57 23.09 21.04
C ARG A 302 11.12 23.39 20.67
N GLY A 303 10.43 22.41 20.05
CA GLY A 303 9.09 22.57 19.54
C GLY A 303 9.02 23.18 18.15
N ASN A 304 10.16 23.41 17.48
CA ASN A 304 10.16 23.86 16.10
C ASN A 304 9.57 22.82 15.17
N LEU A 305 8.85 23.26 14.17
CA LEU A 305 8.27 22.44 13.12
C LEU A 305 9.09 22.58 11.84
N LEU A 306 9.28 21.47 11.16
CA LEU A 306 9.86 21.39 9.82
C LEU A 306 8.91 20.62 8.91
N VAL A 307 8.57 21.21 7.77
CA VAL A 307 7.89 20.56 6.65
C VAL A 307 8.89 20.42 5.51
N ALA A 308 9.17 19.20 5.10
CA ALA A 308 10.10 18.90 4.03
C ALA A 308 9.47 18.00 2.97
N THR A 309 9.88 18.18 1.73
CA THR A 309 9.52 17.29 0.62
C THR A 309 10.75 16.55 0.14
N ARG A 310 10.54 15.34 -0.34
CA ARG A 310 11.62 14.56 -0.95
C ARG A 310 12.16 15.29 -2.18
N ALA A 311 13.49 15.37 -2.31
CA ALA A 311 14.08 15.89 -3.52
C ALA A 311 13.71 15.00 -4.71
N ALA A 312 13.37 15.63 -5.84
CA ALA A 312 13.22 14.89 -7.09
C ALA A 312 14.56 14.18 -7.39
N VAL A 313 14.48 12.88 -7.68
CA VAL A 313 15.66 12.15 -8.17
C VAL A 313 16.02 12.81 -9.50
N GLN A 314 17.11 13.57 -9.51
CA GLN A 314 17.68 14.01 -10.78
C GLN A 314 18.13 12.73 -11.49
N ALA A 315 17.45 12.40 -12.58
CA ALA A 315 17.93 11.34 -13.48
C ALA A 315 19.37 11.71 -13.92
N PRO A 316 20.29 10.74 -13.93
CA PRO A 316 21.67 10.93 -14.30
C PRO A 316 21.83 11.43 -15.73
#